data_bb8e96e20d91a0ae7086ad0e4a7cb63e
#
_entry.id   bb8e96e20d91a0ae7086ad0e4a7cb63e
#
_cell.length_a   1.000
_cell.length_b   1.000
_cell.length_c   1.000
_cell.angle_alpha   90.00
_cell.angle_beta   90.00
_cell.angle_gamma   90.00
#
_symmetry.space_group_name_H-M   'P 1'
#
loop_
_entity.id
_entity.type
_entity.pdbx_description
1 polymer ?
#
loop_
_entity_poly.entity_id
_entity_poly.type
_entity_poly.pdbx_seq_one_letter_code
_entity_poly.pdbx_strand_id
1 'polypeptide(L)'
;MYKRQIESSNLNKAYDGLRENSFNEKLFIAWKFGMTGFPFIDACMRYLKNTGWINFRMRAMLVSFASYQLWLDWRITSKYLARLFTDYEPGIHYSQVQMQSGTTGINTIRIYNPIKQSLDHDPNGNFIKEWVPELREVPDKHIHQPWMMSPIEMKFVDYKRGISYPEPLVDNVLSTQLAKDRIWSIKKTNKAKELSKIIVQKHASNKNKF
;
A
#
# COMPACT_ATOMS: atom_id res chain seq x y z
N MET A 1 -15.59 -16.06 -14.68
CA MET A 1 -15.63 -15.21 -15.90
C MET A 1 -15.23 -13.81 -15.52
N TYR A 2 -14.15 -13.29 -16.07
CA TYR A 2 -13.66 -11.92 -15.87
C TYR A 2 -14.67 -10.92 -16.47
N LYS A 3 -15.06 -9.93 -15.67
CA LYS A 3 -15.92 -8.83 -16.14
C LYS A 3 -15.15 -7.53 -16.04
N ARG A 4 -14.97 -6.82 -17.14
CA ARG A 4 -14.26 -5.51 -17.20
C ARG A 4 -14.70 -4.48 -16.18
N GLN A 5 -15.92 -4.59 -15.66
CA GLN A 5 -16.44 -3.71 -14.62
C GLN A 5 -15.56 -3.67 -13.35
N ILE A 6 -14.81 -4.76 -13.05
CA ILE A 6 -13.89 -4.80 -11.89
C ILE A 6 -12.72 -3.84 -12.05
N GLU A 7 -12.38 -3.41 -13.26
CA GLU A 7 -11.30 -2.47 -13.54
C GLU A 7 -11.62 -1.03 -13.12
N SER A 8 -12.89 -0.67 -13.07
CA SER A 8 -13.32 0.71 -12.89
C SER A 8 -14.26 0.95 -11.72
N SER A 9 -14.93 -0.09 -11.23
CA SER A 9 -15.94 0.06 -10.19
C SER A 9 -15.70 -0.87 -9.01
N ASN A 10 -16.03 -0.40 -7.80
CA ASN A 10 -15.92 -1.22 -6.60
C ASN A 10 -16.78 -2.48 -6.71
N LEU A 11 -16.24 -3.61 -6.26
CA LEU A 11 -17.00 -4.85 -6.15
C LEU A 11 -18.21 -4.66 -5.22
N ASN A 12 -17.99 -4.02 -4.09
CA ASN A 12 -19.06 -3.63 -3.17
C ASN A 12 -19.36 -2.13 -3.33
N LYS A 13 -20.52 -1.83 -3.92
CA LYS A 13 -20.96 -0.47 -4.21
C LYS A 13 -21.23 0.41 -2.98
N ALA A 14 -21.25 -0.16 -1.77
CA ALA A 14 -21.31 0.63 -0.55
C ALA A 14 -20.05 1.48 -0.32
N TYR A 15 -18.93 1.11 -0.96
CA TYR A 15 -17.66 1.84 -0.88
C TYR A 15 -17.46 2.85 -2.02
N ASP A 16 -18.48 3.08 -2.88
CA ASP A 16 -18.41 4.13 -3.88
C ASP A 16 -18.38 5.50 -3.18
N GLY A 17 -17.52 6.40 -3.65
CA GLY A 17 -17.27 7.71 -3.03
C GLY A 17 -16.27 7.70 -1.88
N LEU A 18 -15.73 6.53 -1.47
CA LEU A 18 -14.82 6.44 -0.32
C LEU A 18 -13.52 7.24 -0.49
N ARG A 19 -12.92 7.22 -1.69
CA ARG A 19 -11.63 7.87 -1.99
C ARG A 19 -11.63 8.68 -3.28
N GLU A 20 -12.67 8.58 -4.09
CA GLU A 20 -12.72 9.14 -5.45
C GLU A 20 -12.53 10.66 -5.48
N ASN A 21 -13.00 11.37 -4.43
CA ASN A 21 -12.95 12.83 -4.34
C ASN A 21 -11.75 13.34 -3.50
N SER A 22 -10.84 12.48 -3.11
CA SER A 22 -9.72 12.83 -2.20
C SER A 22 -8.34 12.60 -2.84
N PHE A 23 -8.24 12.70 -4.17
CA PHE A 23 -6.97 12.50 -4.86
C PHE A 23 -5.94 13.56 -4.47
N ASN A 24 -4.78 13.09 -4.04
CA ASN A 24 -3.63 13.92 -3.74
C ASN A 24 -2.48 13.54 -4.69
N GLU A 25 -2.22 14.40 -5.66
CA GLU A 25 -1.21 14.17 -6.69
C GLU A 25 0.20 14.07 -6.10
N LYS A 26 0.54 14.89 -5.11
CA LYS A 26 1.86 14.86 -4.46
C LYS A 26 2.13 13.51 -3.80
N LEU A 27 1.16 12.98 -3.06
CA LEU A 27 1.26 11.65 -2.43
C LEU A 27 1.36 10.53 -3.47
N PHE A 28 0.59 10.63 -4.56
CA PHE A 28 0.66 9.65 -5.65
C PHE A 28 2.02 9.69 -6.35
N ILE A 29 2.54 10.86 -6.66
CA ILE A 29 3.87 11.02 -7.29
C ILE A 29 4.96 10.47 -6.38
N ALA A 30 4.94 10.79 -5.11
CA ALA A 30 5.93 10.30 -4.16
C ALA A 30 5.89 8.76 -4.04
N TRP A 31 4.70 8.17 -3.94
CA TRP A 31 4.55 6.72 -3.95
C TRP A 31 5.04 6.09 -5.26
N LYS A 32 4.63 6.66 -6.39
CA LYS A 32 5.02 6.23 -7.73
C LYS A 32 6.53 6.20 -7.94
N PHE A 33 7.26 7.14 -7.36
CA PHE A 33 8.71 7.26 -7.52
C PHE A 33 9.52 6.63 -6.38
N GLY A 34 8.87 6.06 -5.36
CA GLY A 34 9.55 5.51 -4.19
C GLY A 34 10.27 6.62 -3.41
N MET A 35 9.52 7.65 -3.03
CA MET A 35 9.96 8.83 -2.28
C MET A 35 8.97 9.16 -1.16
N THR A 36 8.45 8.13 -0.49
CA THR A 36 7.42 8.28 0.55
C THR A 36 8.00 8.59 1.92
N GLY A 37 9.30 8.44 2.09
CA GLY A 37 9.97 8.51 3.38
C GLY A 37 9.85 7.23 4.21
N PHE A 38 9.28 6.15 3.65
CA PHE A 38 9.26 4.81 4.23
C PHE A 38 10.21 3.92 3.45
N PRO A 39 11.43 3.64 3.95
CA PRO A 39 12.52 3.04 3.18
C PRO A 39 12.15 1.75 2.46
N PHE A 40 11.45 0.83 3.12
CA PHE A 40 11.09 -0.45 2.53
C PHE A 40 10.00 -0.34 1.46
N ILE A 41 9.03 0.59 1.63
CA ILE A 41 8.05 0.93 0.59
C ILE A 41 8.77 1.48 -0.64
N ASP A 42 9.70 2.40 -0.43
CA ASP A 42 10.43 3.08 -1.49
C ASP A 42 11.36 2.12 -2.23
N ALA A 43 12.08 1.26 -1.50
CA ALA A 43 12.89 0.20 -2.07
C ALA A 43 12.06 -0.75 -2.94
N CYS A 44 10.90 -1.21 -2.44
CA CYS A 44 9.99 -2.08 -3.20
C CYS A 44 9.47 -1.42 -4.49
N MET A 45 9.13 -0.12 -4.45
CA MET A 45 8.66 0.59 -5.65
C MET A 45 9.79 0.79 -6.67
N ARG A 46 10.99 1.15 -6.22
CA ARG A 46 12.15 1.33 -7.09
C ARG A 46 12.59 0.00 -7.71
N TYR A 47 12.61 -1.07 -6.93
CA TYR A 47 12.85 -2.43 -7.42
C TYR A 47 11.83 -2.83 -8.49
N LEU A 48 10.53 -2.68 -8.20
CA LEU A 48 9.46 -3.00 -9.15
C LEU A 48 9.60 -2.22 -10.46
N LYS A 49 9.90 -0.93 -10.39
CA LYS A 49 10.09 -0.09 -11.60
C LYS A 49 11.24 -0.54 -12.45
N ASN A 50 12.29 -1.08 -11.86
CA ASN A 50 13.49 -1.52 -12.56
C ASN A 50 13.33 -2.93 -13.15
N THR A 51 12.72 -3.84 -12.39
CA THR A 51 12.66 -5.27 -12.75
C THR A 51 11.34 -5.70 -13.39
N GLY A 52 10.28 -4.93 -13.21
CA GLY A 52 8.93 -5.29 -13.65
C GLY A 52 8.27 -6.38 -12.82
N TRP A 53 8.91 -6.86 -11.76
CA TRP A 53 8.41 -7.95 -10.94
C TRP A 53 8.68 -7.71 -9.45
N ILE A 54 7.76 -8.16 -8.61
CA ILE A 54 7.94 -8.21 -7.16
C ILE A 54 7.02 -9.29 -6.59
N ASN A 55 7.40 -9.92 -5.48
CA ASN A 55 6.62 -10.99 -4.87
C ASN A 55 5.25 -10.51 -4.37
N PHE A 56 4.32 -11.45 -4.20
CA PHE A 56 2.93 -11.17 -3.85
C PHE A 56 2.77 -10.34 -2.57
N ARG A 57 3.53 -10.65 -1.53
CA ARG A 57 3.44 -9.95 -0.24
C ARG A 57 3.78 -8.46 -0.39
N MET A 58 4.83 -8.15 -1.14
CA MET A 58 5.24 -6.75 -1.37
C MET A 58 4.22 -6.03 -2.27
N ARG A 59 3.62 -6.71 -3.26
CA ARG A 59 2.48 -6.15 -4.04
C ARG A 59 1.33 -5.76 -3.12
N ALA A 60 0.93 -6.65 -2.22
CA ALA A 60 -0.13 -6.41 -1.25
C ALA A 60 0.19 -5.23 -0.33
N MET A 61 1.44 -5.14 0.15
CA MET A 61 1.91 -4.05 0.99
C MET A 61 1.87 -2.70 0.24
N LEU A 62 2.37 -2.65 -1.00
CA LEU A 62 2.36 -1.42 -1.81
C LEU A 62 0.95 -0.89 -2.05
N VAL A 63 0.00 -1.78 -2.38
CA VAL A 63 -1.41 -1.42 -2.56
C VAL A 63 -2.04 -0.99 -1.23
N SER A 64 -1.77 -1.72 -0.15
CA SER A 64 -2.27 -1.39 1.18
C SER A 64 -1.78 -0.01 1.62
N PHE A 65 -0.48 0.26 1.51
CA PHE A 65 0.10 1.55 1.89
C PHE A 65 -0.52 2.71 1.10
N ALA A 66 -0.62 2.58 -0.22
CA ALA A 66 -1.26 3.59 -1.07
C ALA A 66 -2.72 3.83 -0.69
N SER A 67 -3.47 2.75 -0.40
CA SER A 67 -4.91 2.83 -0.15
C SER A 67 -5.27 3.27 1.26
N TYR A 68 -4.46 2.95 2.27
CA TYR A 68 -4.79 3.24 3.68
C TYR A 68 -3.96 4.40 4.24
N GLN A 69 -2.64 4.32 4.16
CA GLN A 69 -1.79 5.38 4.72
C GLN A 69 -1.84 6.66 3.88
N LEU A 70 -1.76 6.53 2.56
CA LEU A 70 -1.84 7.69 1.65
C LEU A 70 -3.27 8.02 1.21
N TRP A 71 -4.25 7.19 1.52
CA TRP A 71 -5.66 7.37 1.18
C TRP A 71 -5.94 7.59 -0.32
N LEU A 72 -5.13 6.94 -1.18
CA LEU A 72 -5.26 7.06 -2.64
C LEU A 72 -6.33 6.10 -3.19
N ASP A 73 -7.03 6.54 -4.23
CA ASP A 73 -7.99 5.69 -4.95
C ASP A 73 -7.24 4.54 -5.66
N TRP A 74 -7.71 3.33 -5.40
CA TRP A 74 -7.15 2.11 -5.98
C TRP A 74 -7.18 2.10 -7.51
N ARG A 75 -8.13 2.78 -8.17
CA ARG A 75 -8.24 2.83 -9.63
C ARG A 75 -7.04 3.51 -10.26
N ILE A 76 -6.50 4.51 -9.59
CA ILE A 76 -5.32 5.26 -10.06
C ILE A 76 -4.07 4.43 -9.82
N THR A 77 -3.91 3.92 -8.61
CA THR A 77 -2.72 3.13 -8.24
C THR A 77 -2.65 1.80 -8.98
N SER A 78 -3.78 1.11 -9.20
CA SER A 78 -3.83 -0.14 -9.95
C SER A 78 -3.44 0.03 -11.41
N LYS A 79 -3.93 1.08 -12.08
CA LYS A 79 -3.56 1.37 -13.48
C LYS A 79 -2.05 1.62 -13.64
N TYR A 80 -1.44 2.26 -12.65
CA TYR A 80 -0.01 2.46 -12.64
C TYR A 80 0.75 1.15 -12.44
N LEU A 81 0.37 0.34 -11.44
CA LEU A 81 0.99 -0.96 -11.18
C LEU A 81 0.81 -1.93 -12.35
N ALA A 82 -0.35 -1.94 -13.01
CA ALA A 82 -0.61 -2.75 -14.18
C ALA A 82 0.38 -2.51 -15.33
N ARG A 83 0.91 -1.30 -15.45
CA ARG A 83 1.93 -0.95 -16.46
C ARG A 83 3.35 -1.41 -16.08
N LEU A 84 3.57 -1.71 -14.81
CA LEU A 84 4.89 -2.12 -14.32
C LEU A 84 5.05 -3.64 -14.30
N PHE A 85 3.98 -4.38 -13.99
CA PHE A 85 4.06 -5.83 -13.85
C PHE A 85 4.22 -6.55 -15.18
N THR A 86 5.33 -7.26 -15.36
CA THR A 86 5.57 -8.12 -16.53
C THR A 86 4.64 -9.33 -16.60
N ASP A 87 4.13 -9.76 -15.44
CA ASP A 87 3.17 -10.85 -15.28
C ASP A 87 1.72 -10.35 -15.08
N TYR A 88 1.41 -9.16 -15.65
CA TYR A 88 0.09 -8.57 -15.53
C TYR A 88 -1.00 -9.46 -16.13
N GLU A 89 -1.99 -9.78 -15.28
CA GLU A 89 -3.24 -10.45 -15.67
C GLU A 89 -4.41 -9.69 -15.04
N PRO A 90 -5.30 -9.08 -15.85
CA PRO A 90 -6.34 -8.16 -15.34
C PRO A 90 -7.31 -8.81 -14.35
N GLY A 91 -7.66 -10.08 -14.55
CA GLY A 91 -8.59 -10.81 -13.66
C GLY A 91 -8.03 -11.03 -12.27
N ILE A 92 -6.72 -11.24 -12.16
CA ILE A 92 -6.01 -11.38 -10.89
C ILE A 92 -5.71 -9.99 -10.31
N HIS A 93 -5.14 -9.11 -11.11
CA HIS A 93 -4.65 -7.81 -10.68
C HIS A 93 -5.74 -6.98 -10.00
N TYR A 94 -6.84 -6.69 -10.70
CA TYR A 94 -7.88 -5.81 -10.15
C TYR A 94 -8.63 -6.42 -8.97
N SER A 95 -8.84 -7.74 -8.97
CA SER A 95 -9.45 -8.43 -7.84
C SER A 95 -8.58 -8.34 -6.58
N GLN A 96 -7.27 -8.53 -6.72
CA GLN A 96 -6.31 -8.41 -5.61
C GLN A 96 -6.17 -6.97 -5.14
N VAL A 97 -6.08 -6.01 -6.04
CA VAL A 97 -6.02 -4.58 -5.66
C VAL A 97 -7.26 -4.16 -4.88
N GLN A 98 -8.47 -4.51 -5.32
CA GLN A 98 -9.69 -4.20 -4.59
C GLN A 98 -9.74 -4.90 -3.21
N MET A 99 -9.27 -6.14 -3.12
CA MET A 99 -9.16 -6.84 -1.85
C MET A 99 -8.22 -6.11 -0.89
N GLN A 100 -7.03 -5.73 -1.35
CA GLN A 100 -6.03 -5.04 -0.54
C GLN A 100 -6.43 -3.60 -0.19
N SER A 101 -7.21 -2.93 -1.02
CA SER A 101 -7.73 -1.58 -0.74
C SER A 101 -8.99 -1.57 0.15
N GLY A 102 -9.54 -2.75 0.47
CA GLY A 102 -10.70 -2.90 1.37
C GLY A 102 -12.05 -2.57 0.76
N THR A 103 -12.17 -2.56 -0.58
CA THR A 103 -13.42 -2.20 -1.29
C THR A 103 -14.28 -3.38 -1.69
N THR A 104 -13.88 -4.61 -1.35
CA THR A 104 -14.67 -5.82 -1.63
C THR A 104 -15.79 -6.05 -0.62
N GLY A 105 -15.61 -5.59 0.62
CA GLY A 105 -16.57 -5.75 1.70
C GLY A 105 -16.66 -7.15 2.32
N ILE A 106 -16.05 -8.16 1.71
CA ILE A 106 -16.12 -9.56 2.14
C ILE A 106 -14.84 -10.05 2.80
N ASN A 107 -13.73 -9.39 2.57
CA ASN A 107 -12.44 -9.75 3.14
C ASN A 107 -12.19 -9.02 4.47
N THR A 108 -11.35 -9.61 5.31
CA THR A 108 -10.81 -8.92 6.47
C THR A 108 -9.91 -7.78 6.00
N ILE A 109 -10.11 -6.58 6.57
CA ILE A 109 -9.27 -5.42 6.28
C ILE A 109 -7.87 -5.70 6.83
N ARG A 110 -6.88 -5.67 5.94
CA ARG A 110 -5.46 -5.88 6.27
C ARG A 110 -4.69 -4.62 5.95
N ILE A 111 -4.35 -3.86 6.97
CA ILE A 111 -3.49 -2.69 6.85
C ILE A 111 -2.08 -3.12 7.25
N TYR A 112 -1.17 -3.13 6.29
CA TYR A 112 0.22 -3.47 6.54
C TYR A 112 0.92 -2.31 7.24
N ASN A 113 1.64 -2.62 8.33
CA ASN A 113 2.54 -1.65 8.95
C ASN A 113 3.87 -1.66 8.19
N PRO A 114 4.25 -0.58 7.48
CA PRO A 114 5.43 -0.56 6.63
C PRO A 114 6.73 -0.78 7.40
N ILE A 115 6.82 -0.30 8.64
CA ILE A 115 8.01 -0.48 9.50
C ILE A 115 8.13 -1.94 9.91
N LYS A 116 7.01 -2.56 10.37
CA LYS A 116 7.03 -3.99 10.72
C LYS A 116 7.37 -4.86 9.51
N GLN A 117 6.82 -4.57 8.33
CA GLN A 117 7.16 -5.33 7.11
C GLN A 117 8.64 -5.17 6.75
N SER A 118 9.21 -3.99 6.95
CA SER A 118 10.63 -3.72 6.77
C SER A 118 11.49 -4.61 7.67
N LEU A 119 11.20 -4.62 8.97
CA LEU A 119 11.91 -5.45 9.96
C LEU A 119 11.76 -6.96 9.70
N ASP A 120 10.57 -7.41 9.31
CA ASP A 120 10.27 -8.83 9.09
C ASP A 120 10.94 -9.38 7.80
N HIS A 121 11.17 -8.54 6.78
CA HIS A 121 11.59 -8.98 5.43
C HIS A 121 12.97 -8.47 4.99
N ASP A 122 13.51 -7.48 5.66
CA ASP A 122 14.85 -6.93 5.39
C ASP A 122 15.50 -6.49 6.71
N PRO A 123 15.67 -7.41 7.70
CA PRO A 123 16.07 -7.03 9.06
C PRO A 123 17.38 -6.24 9.14
N ASN A 124 18.31 -6.48 8.22
CA ASN A 124 19.60 -5.80 8.15
C ASN A 124 19.59 -4.59 7.19
N GLY A 125 18.47 -4.31 6.51
CA GLY A 125 18.36 -3.21 5.57
C GLY A 125 19.15 -3.35 4.27
N ASN A 126 19.58 -4.57 3.92
CA ASN A 126 20.39 -4.81 2.73
C ASN A 126 19.64 -4.47 1.45
N PHE A 127 18.37 -4.89 1.34
CA PHE A 127 17.51 -4.55 0.21
C PHE A 127 17.21 -3.05 0.16
N ILE A 128 16.98 -2.41 1.32
CA ILE A 128 16.80 -0.97 1.38
C ILE A 128 18.05 -0.25 0.88
N LYS A 129 19.25 -0.60 1.36
CA LYS A 129 20.51 0.04 0.95
C LYS A 129 20.84 -0.16 -0.53
N GLU A 130 20.42 -1.27 -1.11
CA GLU A 130 20.55 -1.54 -2.55
C GLU A 130 19.67 -0.62 -3.40
N TRP A 131 18.39 -0.47 -3.03
CA TRP A 131 17.40 0.22 -3.86
C TRP A 131 17.13 1.68 -3.44
N VAL A 132 17.65 2.07 -2.28
CA VAL A 132 17.61 3.45 -1.77
C VAL A 132 19.04 3.86 -1.42
N PRO A 133 19.89 4.13 -2.44
CA PRO A 133 21.31 4.41 -2.22
C PRO A 133 21.59 5.60 -1.32
N GLU A 134 20.62 6.51 -1.19
CA GLU A 134 20.68 7.66 -0.27
C GLU A 134 20.75 7.23 1.21
N LEU A 135 20.42 5.98 1.51
CA LEU A 135 20.44 5.42 2.88
C LEU A 135 21.62 4.46 3.13
N ARG A 136 22.57 4.33 2.21
CA ARG A 136 23.68 3.35 2.35
C ARG A 136 24.51 3.55 3.60
N GLU A 137 24.78 4.79 3.95
CA GLU A 137 25.58 5.16 5.10
C GLU A 137 24.79 5.18 6.42
N VAL A 138 23.45 5.02 6.34
CA VAL A 138 22.60 4.97 7.55
C VAL A 138 22.86 3.65 8.28
N PRO A 139 23.15 3.70 9.59
CA PRO A 139 23.36 2.49 10.41
C PRO A 139 22.14 1.57 10.40
N ASP A 140 22.36 0.25 10.46
CA ASP A 140 21.29 -0.76 10.37
C ASP A 140 20.18 -0.54 11.40
N LYS A 141 20.53 -0.11 12.60
CA LYS A 141 19.57 0.20 13.67
C LYS A 141 18.55 1.31 13.29
N HIS A 142 18.89 2.17 12.33
CA HIS A 142 18.05 3.27 11.87
C HIS A 142 17.54 3.10 10.45
N ILE A 143 17.97 2.06 9.72
CA ILE A 143 17.66 1.89 8.30
C ILE A 143 16.16 1.81 8.00
N HIS A 144 15.38 1.29 8.94
CA HIS A 144 13.93 1.18 8.82
C HIS A 144 13.18 2.48 9.17
N GLN A 145 13.82 3.35 9.95
CA GLN A 145 13.26 4.62 10.45
C GLN A 145 14.35 5.69 10.53
N PRO A 146 14.95 6.12 9.39
CA PRO A 146 16.07 7.05 9.38
C PRO A 146 15.73 8.41 10.02
N TRP A 147 14.46 8.77 10.04
CA TRP A 147 13.98 9.99 10.72
C TRP A 147 14.14 9.96 12.25
N MET A 148 14.40 8.80 12.84
CA MET A 148 14.65 8.64 14.29
C MET A 148 16.11 8.88 14.69
N MET A 149 17.01 9.08 13.72
CA MET A 149 18.42 9.41 14.03
C MET A 149 18.52 10.73 14.80
N SER A 150 19.33 10.74 15.82
CA SER A 150 19.64 11.99 16.54
C SER A 150 20.55 12.91 15.70
N PRO A 151 20.55 14.22 15.97
CA PRO A 151 21.45 15.16 15.30
C PRO A 151 22.94 14.80 15.43
N ILE A 152 23.32 14.18 16.54
CA ILE A 152 24.70 13.74 16.78
C ILE A 152 25.03 12.55 15.85
N GLU A 153 24.19 11.54 15.78
CA GLU A 153 24.39 10.38 14.90
C GLU A 153 24.48 10.79 13.43
N MET A 154 23.64 11.74 12.98
CA MET A 154 23.68 12.26 11.60
C MET A 154 25.00 12.93 11.24
N LYS A 155 25.76 13.46 12.22
CA LYS A 155 27.09 14.07 11.96
C LYS A 155 28.18 13.03 11.62
N PHE A 156 28.00 11.77 12.00
CA PHE A 156 28.95 10.71 11.73
C PHE A 156 28.73 9.97 10.41
N VAL A 157 27.67 10.31 9.70
CA VAL A 157 27.30 9.71 8.42
C VAL A 157 26.92 10.81 7.43
N ASP A 158 27.07 10.58 6.14
CA ASP A 158 26.66 11.55 5.12
C ASP A 158 25.12 11.46 4.88
N TYR A 159 24.37 11.80 5.93
CA TYR A 159 22.91 11.80 5.92
C TYR A 159 22.35 13.08 6.52
N LYS A 160 21.51 13.74 5.74
CA LYS A 160 20.77 14.95 6.16
C LYS A 160 19.27 14.69 6.04
N ARG A 161 18.59 14.68 7.18
CA ARG A 161 17.14 14.44 7.26
C ARG A 161 16.38 15.42 6.36
N GLY A 162 15.44 14.92 5.56
CA GLY A 162 14.61 15.70 4.65
C GLY A 162 15.35 16.23 3.41
N ILE A 163 16.69 16.09 3.33
CA ILE A 163 17.52 16.51 2.20
C ILE A 163 18.05 15.30 1.44
N SER A 164 18.81 14.42 2.11
CA SER A 164 19.36 13.22 1.48
C SER A 164 18.27 12.24 1.12
N TYR A 165 17.27 12.10 1.99
CA TYR A 165 16.11 11.23 1.82
C TYR A 165 14.88 11.92 2.45
N PRO A 166 13.69 11.82 1.85
CA PRO A 166 12.50 12.49 2.36
C PRO A 166 12.08 12.01 3.75
N GLU A 167 11.49 12.91 4.52
CA GLU A 167 10.78 12.51 5.74
C GLU A 167 9.49 11.76 5.41
N PRO A 168 8.96 10.94 6.34
CA PRO A 168 7.69 10.27 6.15
C PRO A 168 6.58 11.24 5.77
N LEU A 169 5.93 10.99 4.63
CA LEU A 169 4.83 11.84 4.12
C LEU A 169 3.61 11.86 5.02
N VAL A 170 3.47 10.84 5.86
CA VAL A 170 2.34 10.69 6.78
C VAL A 170 2.80 10.06 8.09
N ASP A 171 2.12 10.39 9.18
CA ASP A 171 2.23 9.62 10.40
C ASP A 171 1.55 8.26 10.20
N ASN A 172 2.32 7.17 10.34
CA ASN A 172 1.81 5.81 10.10
C ASN A 172 0.73 5.39 11.10
N VAL A 173 0.81 5.82 12.35
CA VAL A 173 -0.17 5.45 13.38
C VAL A 173 -1.48 6.19 13.14
N LEU A 174 -1.40 7.50 12.99
CA LEU A 174 -2.56 8.35 12.76
C LEU A 174 -3.27 8.01 11.45
N SER A 175 -2.53 7.87 10.34
CA SER A 175 -3.11 7.54 9.03
C SER A 175 -3.79 6.17 9.03
N THR A 176 -3.18 5.18 9.70
CA THR A 176 -3.77 3.85 9.88
C THR A 176 -5.06 3.90 10.68
N GLN A 177 -5.10 4.69 11.76
CA GLN A 177 -6.31 4.84 12.58
C GLN A 177 -7.43 5.52 11.79
N LEU A 178 -7.14 6.63 11.13
CA LEU A 178 -8.11 7.34 10.29
C LEU A 178 -8.66 6.44 9.17
N ALA A 179 -7.81 5.64 8.54
CA ALA A 179 -8.24 4.69 7.51
C ALA A 179 -9.18 3.62 8.07
N LYS A 180 -8.87 3.07 9.25
CA LYS A 180 -9.75 2.12 9.94
C LYS A 180 -11.11 2.74 10.22
N ASP A 181 -11.15 3.92 10.82
CA ASP A 181 -12.39 4.58 11.21
C ASP A 181 -13.30 4.85 10.00
N ARG A 182 -12.72 5.37 8.90
CA ARG A 182 -13.44 5.63 7.64
C ARG A 182 -14.00 4.35 7.03
N ILE A 183 -13.25 3.26 7.00
CA ILE A 183 -13.71 2.00 6.41
C ILE A 183 -14.74 1.33 7.32
N TRP A 184 -14.53 1.34 8.63
CA TRP A 184 -15.47 0.76 9.58
C TRP A 184 -16.79 1.51 9.62
N SER A 185 -16.80 2.83 9.42
CA SER A 185 -18.05 3.61 9.34
C SER A 185 -18.94 3.10 8.20
N ILE A 186 -18.36 2.78 7.03
CA ILE A 186 -19.10 2.19 5.90
C ILE A 186 -19.49 0.74 6.20
N LYS A 187 -18.53 -0.07 6.67
CA LYS A 187 -18.74 -1.51 6.89
C LYS A 187 -19.87 -1.82 7.86
N LYS A 188 -20.12 -0.94 8.83
CA LYS A 188 -21.21 -1.08 9.81
C LYS A 188 -22.60 -0.80 9.23
N THR A 189 -22.70 -0.13 8.08
CA THR A 189 -24.00 0.22 7.45
C THR A 189 -24.77 -1.03 7.00
N ASN A 190 -26.11 -0.95 7.05
CA ASN A 190 -26.97 -2.03 6.54
C ASN A 190 -26.72 -2.30 5.06
N LYS A 191 -26.60 -1.23 4.25
CA LYS A 191 -26.27 -1.30 2.81
C LYS A 191 -25.00 -2.11 2.55
N ALA A 192 -23.92 -1.85 3.30
CA ALA A 192 -22.67 -2.58 3.12
C ALA A 192 -22.81 -4.06 3.51
N LYS A 193 -23.53 -4.36 4.58
CA LYS A 193 -23.78 -5.75 5.03
C LYS A 193 -24.61 -6.53 4.02
N GLU A 194 -25.68 -5.96 3.49
CA GLU A 194 -26.55 -6.59 2.48
C GLU A 194 -25.78 -6.88 1.19
N LEU A 195 -25.08 -5.87 0.66
CA LEU A 195 -24.25 -6.06 -0.54
C LEU A 195 -23.15 -7.07 -0.34
N SER A 196 -22.55 -7.13 0.86
CA SER A 196 -21.54 -8.16 1.19
C SER A 196 -22.11 -9.57 1.15
N LYS A 197 -23.34 -9.79 1.66
CA LYS A 197 -24.02 -11.10 1.59
C LYS A 197 -24.22 -11.53 0.13
N ILE A 198 -24.69 -10.64 -0.74
CA ILE A 198 -24.89 -10.90 -2.17
C ILE A 198 -23.56 -11.27 -2.84
N ILE A 199 -22.49 -10.56 -2.52
CA ILE A 199 -21.16 -10.79 -3.08
C ILE A 199 -20.61 -12.14 -2.63
N VAL A 200 -20.77 -12.52 -1.35
CA VAL A 200 -20.37 -13.83 -0.81
C VAL A 200 -21.12 -14.94 -1.54
N GLN A 201 -22.44 -14.83 -1.67
CA GLN A 201 -23.25 -15.83 -2.38
C GLN A 201 -22.80 -16.03 -3.85
N LYS A 202 -22.35 -14.95 -4.49
CA LYS A 202 -21.96 -14.96 -5.90
C LYS A 202 -20.53 -15.43 -6.14
N HIS A 203 -19.60 -15.14 -5.24
CA HIS A 203 -18.16 -15.26 -5.49
C HIS A 203 -17.41 -16.15 -4.49
N ALA A 204 -17.98 -16.49 -3.33
CA ALA A 204 -17.30 -17.37 -2.41
C ALA A 204 -17.33 -18.83 -2.89
N SER A 205 -16.17 -19.49 -2.83
CA SER A 205 -15.99 -20.87 -3.27
C SER A 205 -16.70 -21.90 -2.39
N ASN A 206 -16.99 -21.57 -1.12
CA ASN A 206 -17.71 -22.46 -0.18
C ASN A 206 -19.17 -22.02 -0.06
N LYS A 207 -19.99 -22.42 -1.03
CA LYS A 207 -21.42 -22.14 -1.01
C LYS A 207 -22.23 -23.06 -0.09
N ASN A 208 -21.69 -24.20 0.30
CA ASN A 208 -22.42 -25.23 1.06
C ASN A 208 -21.49 -25.95 2.03
N LYS A 209 -21.10 -25.31 3.10
CA LYS A 209 -20.73 -26.03 4.33
C LYS A 209 -21.12 -25.11 5.50
N PHE A 210 -22.26 -25.48 6.03
CA PHE A 210 -22.92 -25.20 7.31
C PHE A 210 -24.28 -24.61 7.15
#